data_d4deb6e8c160cf7b9305cadc0e8713ad
#
_entry.id   d4deb6e8c160cf7b9305cadc0e8713ad
#
_cell.length_a   1.000
_cell.length_b   1.000
_cell.length_c   1.000
_cell.angle_alpha   90.00
_cell.angle_beta   90.00
_cell.angle_gamma   90.00
#
_symmetry.space_group_name_H-M   'P 1'
#
loop_
_entity.id
_entity.type
_entity.pdbx_description
1 polymer ?
#
loop_
_entity_poly.entity_id
_entity_poly.type
_entity_poly.pdbx_seq_one_letter_code
_entity_poly.pdbx_strand_id
1 'polypeptide(L)'
;MLVNFSKMHGLGNDFMVIDNVTQNVFFSPEKIQQLADRNFGIGFDQLLMVEPPYDPDQDFHYRIFNADGSEVSQCGNGARCFARFVKLKGLINRNKILVSTKAGKMILYLEKDGQVTVNMGVPNFTPAEIPLKANKEEKTYI
;
A
#
# COMPACT_ATOMS: atom_id res chain seq x y z
N MET A 1 -23.36 2.10 9.55
CA MET A 1 -22.52 1.14 8.94
C MET A 1 -21.26 0.93 9.76
N LEU A 2 -20.81 -0.28 9.88
CA LEU A 2 -19.66 -0.59 10.66
C LEU A 2 -18.50 -0.91 9.76
N VAL A 3 -17.39 -0.24 9.95
CA VAL A 3 -16.20 -0.46 9.14
C VAL A 3 -15.07 -0.87 10.06
N ASN A 4 -14.45 -1.99 9.75
CA ASN A 4 -13.29 -2.44 10.50
C ASN A 4 -12.04 -1.87 9.87
N PHE A 5 -11.14 -1.37 10.69
CA PHE A 5 -9.89 -0.80 10.20
C PHE A 5 -8.77 -1.07 11.19
N SER A 6 -7.56 -0.88 10.76
CA SER A 6 -6.39 -0.96 11.62
C SER A 6 -5.60 0.33 11.55
N LYS A 7 -4.92 0.67 12.63
CA LYS A 7 -3.99 1.79 12.62
C LYS A 7 -2.59 1.21 12.63
N MET A 8 -1.77 1.61 11.70
CA MET A 8 -0.41 1.11 11.60
C MET A 8 0.56 2.25 11.45
N HIS A 9 1.80 2.03 11.84
CA HIS A 9 2.82 3.05 11.77
C HIS A 9 3.95 2.57 10.87
N GLY A 10 4.32 3.42 9.94
CA GLY A 10 5.54 3.22 9.19
C GLY A 10 6.61 4.14 9.70
N LEU A 11 7.63 4.37 8.90
CA LEU A 11 8.70 5.25 9.31
C LEU A 11 8.22 6.68 9.17
N GLY A 12 7.80 7.25 10.26
CA GLY A 12 7.39 8.63 10.29
C GLY A 12 5.95 8.90 9.87
N ASN A 13 5.22 7.88 9.43
CA ASN A 13 3.84 8.06 9.01
C ASN A 13 2.94 7.11 9.76
N ASP A 14 1.71 7.51 9.99
CA ASP A 14 0.72 6.54 10.45
C ASP A 14 -0.37 6.37 9.38
N PHE A 15 -0.91 5.19 9.34
CA PHE A 15 -1.88 4.80 8.33
C PHE A 15 -3.14 4.27 8.96
N MET A 16 -4.28 4.68 8.41
CA MET A 16 -5.51 3.96 8.64
C MET A 16 -5.60 2.93 7.52
N VAL A 17 -5.69 1.66 7.85
CA VAL A 17 -5.67 0.59 6.85
C VAL A 17 -7.03 -0.08 6.82
N ILE A 18 -7.60 -0.17 5.63
CA ILE A 18 -8.91 -0.76 5.43
C ILE A 18 -8.78 -1.94 4.49
N ASP A 19 -9.35 -3.07 4.91
CA ASP A 19 -9.38 -4.26 4.11
C ASP A 19 -10.64 -4.23 3.26
N ASN A 20 -10.51 -3.93 1.98
CA ASN A 20 -11.62 -3.96 1.06
C ASN A 20 -11.66 -5.28 0.27
N VAL A 21 -10.90 -6.26 0.69
CA VAL A 21 -11.04 -7.62 0.15
C VAL A 21 -12.27 -8.26 0.79
N THR A 22 -12.42 -8.09 2.10
CA THR A 22 -13.54 -8.69 2.82
C THR A 22 -14.63 -7.68 3.15
N GLN A 23 -14.40 -6.43 2.88
CA GLN A 23 -15.40 -5.38 3.09
C GLN A 23 -15.58 -4.65 1.77
N ASN A 24 -16.61 -3.85 1.68
CA ASN A 24 -16.84 -3.02 0.51
C ASN A 24 -17.07 -1.61 1.00
N VAL A 25 -15.98 -0.85 1.10
CA VAL A 25 -16.00 0.47 1.69
C VAL A 25 -15.58 1.49 0.66
N PHE A 26 -16.31 2.57 0.56
CA PHE A 26 -15.94 3.70 -0.28
C PHE A 26 -15.99 4.96 0.56
N PHE A 27 -14.93 5.76 0.49
CA PHE A 27 -14.92 7.05 1.14
C PHE A 27 -14.69 8.13 0.11
N SER A 28 -15.51 9.18 0.16
CA SER A 28 -15.28 10.35 -0.66
C SER A 28 -14.06 11.11 -0.13
N PRO A 29 -13.45 11.98 -0.92
CA PRO A 29 -12.34 12.80 -0.41
C PRO A 29 -12.72 13.59 0.84
N GLU A 30 -13.95 14.09 0.91
CA GLU A 30 -14.41 14.83 2.08
C GLU A 30 -14.47 13.93 3.30
N LYS A 31 -14.90 12.70 3.11
CA LYS A 31 -14.97 11.76 4.24
C LYS A 31 -13.57 11.41 4.72
N ILE A 32 -12.62 11.27 3.80
CA ILE A 32 -11.24 10.98 4.18
C ILE A 32 -10.68 12.14 5.00
N GLN A 33 -10.95 13.38 4.59
CA GLN A 33 -10.51 14.54 5.36
C GLN A 33 -11.08 14.52 6.77
N GLN A 34 -12.35 14.19 6.91
CA GLN A 34 -12.98 14.12 8.22
C GLN A 34 -12.35 13.04 9.09
N LEU A 35 -12.08 11.90 8.51
CA LEU A 35 -11.49 10.78 9.26
C LEU A 35 -10.05 11.07 9.64
N ALA A 36 -9.35 11.82 8.81
CA ALA A 36 -7.94 12.12 9.06
C ALA A 36 -7.75 13.17 10.16
N ASP A 37 -8.80 13.90 10.49
CA ASP A 37 -8.70 14.96 11.48
C ASP A 37 -8.33 14.35 12.83
N ARG A 38 -7.28 14.88 13.44
CA ARG A 38 -6.77 14.29 14.66
C ARG A 38 -7.55 14.70 15.89
N ASN A 39 -8.42 15.70 15.79
CA ASN A 39 -9.24 16.11 16.90
C ASN A 39 -10.63 15.48 16.85
N PHE A 40 -11.22 15.42 15.68
CA PHE A 40 -12.59 14.97 15.59
C PHE A 40 -12.75 13.68 14.80
N GLY A 41 -11.70 13.19 14.19
CA GLY A 41 -11.75 11.94 13.46
C GLY A 41 -10.83 10.91 14.08
N ILE A 42 -10.41 9.94 13.29
CA ILE A 42 -9.52 8.90 13.74
C ILE A 42 -8.08 9.42 13.80
N GLY A 43 -7.72 10.28 12.87
CA GLY A 43 -6.40 10.85 12.84
C GLY A 43 -5.39 9.95 12.14
N PHE A 44 -4.85 10.39 11.03
CA PHE A 44 -3.81 9.63 10.34
C PHE A 44 -3.16 10.52 9.31
N ASP A 45 -1.98 10.12 8.86
CA ASP A 45 -1.31 10.80 7.78
C ASP A 45 -1.83 10.34 6.44
N GLN A 46 -2.08 9.06 6.30
CA GLN A 46 -2.53 8.49 5.03
C GLN A 46 -3.52 7.34 5.27
N LEU A 47 -4.36 7.11 4.29
CA LEU A 47 -5.30 6.00 4.28
C LEU A 47 -4.81 4.98 3.28
N LEU A 48 -4.71 3.73 3.68
CA LEU A 48 -4.32 2.64 2.80
C LEU A 48 -5.51 1.72 2.62
N MET A 49 -5.94 1.53 1.39
CA MET A 49 -7.03 0.62 1.09
C MET A 49 -6.50 -0.61 0.38
N VAL A 50 -6.73 -1.77 0.95
CA VAL A 50 -6.32 -3.04 0.37
C VAL A 50 -7.49 -3.61 -0.39
N GLU A 51 -7.32 -3.83 -1.67
CA GLU A 51 -8.42 -4.22 -2.56
C GLU A 51 -8.13 -5.56 -3.24
N PRO A 52 -9.16 -6.21 -3.74
CA PRO A 52 -8.94 -7.41 -4.55
C PRO A 52 -8.12 -7.06 -5.79
N PRO A 53 -7.44 -8.03 -6.38
CA PRO A 53 -6.60 -7.73 -7.52
C PRO A 53 -7.42 -7.28 -8.72
N TYR A 54 -6.85 -6.37 -9.49
CA TYR A 54 -7.49 -5.92 -10.73
C TYR A 54 -7.14 -6.87 -11.88
N ASP A 55 -6.00 -7.54 -11.79
CA ASP A 55 -5.57 -8.49 -12.80
C ASP A 55 -5.41 -9.86 -12.20
N PRO A 56 -5.71 -10.91 -12.93
CA PRO A 56 -5.67 -12.27 -12.36
C PRO A 56 -4.27 -12.72 -11.96
N ASP A 57 -3.23 -12.09 -12.47
CA ASP A 57 -1.88 -12.48 -12.08
C ASP A 57 -1.40 -11.77 -10.82
N GLN A 58 -2.24 -10.98 -10.17
CA GLN A 58 -1.87 -10.27 -8.96
C GLN A 58 -2.61 -10.85 -7.77
N ASP A 59 -2.05 -10.66 -6.58
CA ASP A 59 -2.71 -11.08 -5.35
C ASP A 59 -3.63 -10.00 -4.80
N PHE A 60 -3.22 -8.75 -4.96
CA PHE A 60 -3.98 -7.62 -4.43
C PHE A 60 -3.74 -6.39 -5.28
N HIS A 61 -4.55 -5.39 -5.04
CA HIS A 61 -4.31 -4.02 -5.46
C HIS A 61 -4.43 -3.16 -4.21
N TYR A 62 -3.63 -2.11 -4.08
CA TYR A 62 -3.87 -1.20 -2.97
C TYR A 62 -3.79 0.23 -3.45
N ARG A 63 -4.46 1.08 -2.70
CA ARG A 63 -4.55 2.51 -3.00
C ARG A 63 -4.17 3.29 -1.74
N ILE A 64 -3.52 4.42 -1.90
CA ILE A 64 -3.12 5.27 -0.80
C ILE A 64 -3.69 6.65 -1.03
N PHE A 65 -4.26 7.23 0.03
CA PHE A 65 -4.83 8.56 -0.03
C PHE A 65 -4.18 9.42 1.05
N ASN A 66 -3.90 10.65 0.72
CA ASN A 66 -3.43 11.60 1.72
C ASN A 66 -4.58 12.06 2.62
N ALA A 67 -4.23 12.75 3.69
CA ALA A 67 -5.24 13.24 4.63
C ALA A 67 -6.20 14.23 3.98
N ASP A 68 -5.82 14.84 2.86
CA ASP A 68 -6.72 15.75 2.17
C ASP A 68 -7.65 15.03 1.20
N GLY A 69 -7.57 13.72 1.13
CA GLY A 69 -8.44 12.92 0.27
C GLY A 69 -7.89 12.66 -1.11
N SER A 70 -6.72 13.19 -1.45
CA SER A 70 -6.16 12.97 -2.77
C SER A 70 -5.46 11.61 -2.82
N GLU A 71 -5.61 10.92 -3.92
CA GLU A 71 -4.94 9.63 -4.11
C GLU A 71 -3.53 9.84 -4.60
N VAL A 72 -2.58 9.08 -4.04
CA VAL A 72 -1.19 9.19 -4.42
C VAL A 72 -0.67 7.84 -4.83
N SER A 73 0.41 7.84 -5.59
CA SER A 73 1.07 6.61 -5.97
C SER A 73 2.40 6.59 -5.27
N GLN A 74 2.49 5.90 -4.15
CA GLN A 74 3.66 5.91 -3.37
C GLN A 74 4.03 4.52 -3.00
N CYS A 75 5.29 4.25 -2.85
CA CYS A 75 5.80 2.97 -2.41
C CYS A 75 6.43 3.17 -1.05
N GLY A 76 7.33 2.40 -0.64
CA GLY A 76 8.04 2.61 0.61
C GLY A 76 7.19 2.27 1.80
N ASN A 77 6.87 3.25 2.62
CA ASN A 77 6.14 3.01 3.86
C ASN A 77 4.79 2.35 3.60
N GLY A 78 4.11 2.75 2.54
CA GLY A 78 2.83 2.15 2.20
C GLY A 78 2.98 0.68 1.83
N ALA A 79 3.98 0.35 1.04
CA ALA A 79 4.21 -1.03 0.67
C ALA A 79 4.54 -1.89 1.88
N ARG A 80 5.33 -1.34 2.80
CA ARG A 80 5.69 -2.07 4.00
C ARG A 80 4.47 -2.32 4.88
N CYS A 81 3.65 -1.29 5.09
CA CYS A 81 2.45 -1.46 5.89
C CYS A 81 1.48 -2.43 5.23
N PHE A 82 1.34 -2.34 3.91
CA PHE A 82 0.46 -3.23 3.18
C PHE A 82 0.89 -4.69 3.34
N ALA A 83 2.17 -4.99 3.14
CA ALA A 83 2.64 -6.36 3.22
C ALA A 83 2.43 -6.95 4.60
N ARG A 84 2.71 -6.15 5.62
CA ARG A 84 2.52 -6.62 6.98
C ARG A 84 1.05 -6.80 7.31
N PHE A 85 0.21 -5.91 6.81
CA PHE A 85 -1.23 -5.98 7.09
C PHE A 85 -1.85 -7.24 6.50
N VAL A 86 -1.57 -7.55 5.23
CA VAL A 86 -2.21 -8.71 4.60
C VAL A 86 -1.74 -10.00 5.23
N LYS A 87 -0.48 -10.04 5.69
CA LYS A 87 0.03 -11.23 6.36
C LYS A 87 -0.59 -11.36 7.75
N LEU A 88 -0.67 -10.26 8.48
CA LEU A 88 -1.22 -10.28 9.82
C LEU A 88 -2.69 -10.65 9.82
N LYS A 89 -3.44 -10.18 8.84
CA LYS A 89 -4.85 -10.47 8.77
C LYS A 89 -5.16 -11.82 8.13
N GLY A 90 -4.13 -12.53 7.70
CA GLY A 90 -4.34 -13.84 7.10
C GLY A 90 -4.94 -13.79 5.71
N LEU A 91 -4.82 -12.65 5.02
CA LEU A 91 -5.33 -12.54 3.67
C LEU A 91 -4.41 -13.25 2.69
N ILE A 92 -3.18 -13.50 3.07
CA ILE A 92 -2.23 -14.24 2.28
C ILE A 92 -1.36 -15.04 3.24
N ASN A 93 -0.90 -16.20 2.83
CA ASN A 93 -0.06 -17.01 3.72
C ASN A 93 1.31 -17.26 3.15
N ARG A 94 1.68 -16.58 2.08
CA ARG A 94 3.05 -16.66 1.57
C ARG A 94 3.76 -15.36 1.88
N ASN A 95 5.07 -15.36 1.70
CA ASN A 95 5.86 -14.16 1.95
C ASN A 95 6.18 -13.41 0.67
N LYS A 96 5.79 -13.93 -0.48
CA LYS A 96 5.94 -13.22 -1.74
C LYS A 96 4.55 -12.75 -2.15
N ILE A 97 4.39 -11.47 -2.37
CA ILE A 97 3.10 -10.88 -2.64
C ILE A 97 3.16 -10.10 -3.95
N LEU A 98 2.26 -10.44 -4.86
CA LEU A 98 2.18 -9.74 -6.15
C LEU A 98 1.07 -8.71 -6.05
N VAL A 99 1.41 -7.46 -6.20
CA VAL A 99 0.45 -6.39 -5.96
C VAL A 99 0.58 -5.30 -7.00
N SER A 100 -0.51 -4.66 -7.32
CA SER A 100 -0.50 -3.49 -8.18
C SER A 100 -0.96 -2.26 -7.42
N THR A 101 -0.52 -1.11 -7.87
CA THR A 101 -0.93 0.17 -7.32
C THR A 101 -1.12 1.13 -8.47
N LYS A 102 -1.46 2.36 -8.17
CA LYS A 102 -1.55 3.38 -9.18
C LYS A 102 -0.22 3.54 -9.93
N ALA A 103 0.89 3.23 -9.28
CA ALA A 103 2.19 3.36 -9.89
C ALA A 103 2.56 2.14 -10.78
N GLY A 104 1.84 1.06 -10.68
CA GLY A 104 2.13 -0.14 -11.46
C GLY A 104 2.24 -1.38 -10.62
N LYS A 105 2.76 -2.42 -11.19
CA LYS A 105 2.87 -3.72 -10.52
C LYS A 105 4.19 -3.85 -9.82
N MET A 106 4.20 -4.55 -8.70
CA MET A 106 5.43 -4.82 -7.98
C MET A 106 5.32 -6.12 -7.23
N ILE A 107 6.45 -6.63 -6.79
CA ILE A 107 6.51 -7.83 -5.98
C ILE A 107 7.12 -7.46 -4.64
N LEU A 108 6.45 -7.85 -3.58
CA LEU A 108 6.93 -7.57 -2.24
C LEU A 108 7.35 -8.89 -1.60
N TYR A 109 8.48 -8.85 -0.92
CA TYR A 109 8.97 -10.00 -0.19
C TYR A 109 9.01 -9.65 1.29
N LEU A 110 8.26 -10.38 2.09
CA LEU A 110 8.26 -10.15 3.54
C LEU A 110 9.37 -10.99 4.12
N GLU A 111 10.38 -10.33 4.66
CA GLU A 111 11.55 -11.01 5.15
C GLU A 111 11.35 -11.49 6.58
N LYS A 112 12.22 -12.39 7.03
CA LYS A 112 12.07 -12.98 8.34
C LYS A 112 12.15 -11.97 9.45
N ASP A 113 12.91 -10.92 9.28
CA ASP A 113 13.07 -9.92 10.32
C ASP A 113 11.97 -8.86 10.29
N GLY A 114 10.94 -9.08 9.49
CA GLY A 114 9.84 -8.13 9.38
C GLY A 114 10.06 -7.03 8.38
N GLN A 115 11.19 -7.02 7.70
CA GLN A 115 11.43 -6.06 6.68
C GLN A 115 10.73 -6.46 5.39
N VAL A 116 10.50 -5.50 4.51
CA VAL A 116 9.84 -5.77 3.24
C VAL A 116 10.74 -5.31 2.11
N THR A 117 11.05 -6.22 1.21
CA THR A 117 11.82 -5.90 0.02
C THR A 117 10.85 -5.64 -1.11
N VAL A 118 11.04 -4.54 -1.82
CA VAL A 118 10.16 -4.16 -2.90
C VAL A 118 10.88 -4.34 -4.22
N ASN A 119 10.28 -5.10 -5.12
CA ASN A 119 10.79 -5.23 -6.46
C ASN A 119 9.72 -4.62 -7.37
N MET A 120 10.06 -3.53 -8.02
CA MET A 120 9.11 -2.82 -8.86
C MET A 120 8.80 -3.55 -10.15
N GLY A 121 9.33 -4.71 -10.29
CA GLY A 121 9.08 -5.50 -11.45
C GLY A 121 9.95 -5.09 -12.56
N VAL A 122 9.82 -5.75 -13.62
CA VAL A 122 10.57 -5.46 -14.72
C VAL A 122 9.89 -4.46 -15.50
N PRO A 123 10.44 -3.43 -15.67
CA PRO A 123 9.81 -2.46 -16.42
C PRO A 123 9.80 -2.87 -17.79
N ASN A 124 8.86 -2.58 -18.46
CA ASN A 124 8.91 -2.87 -19.73
C ASN A 124 9.47 -1.80 -20.49
N PHE A 125 10.16 -0.94 -19.95
CA PHE A 125 10.65 0.06 -20.70
C PHE A 125 11.88 -0.32 -21.30
N THR A 126 12.34 0.37 -22.20
CA THR A 126 13.49 0.01 -22.89
C THR A 126 14.64 0.15 -22.05
N PRO A 127 15.56 -0.64 -22.27
CA PRO A 127 16.71 -0.63 -21.48
C PRO A 127 17.39 0.66 -21.48
N ALA A 128 17.16 1.41 -22.43
CA ALA A 128 17.85 2.60 -22.44
C ALA A 128 17.51 3.42 -21.30
N GLU A 129 16.42 3.35 -20.91
CA GLU A 129 16.19 4.14 -19.89
C GLU A 129 16.41 3.65 -18.69
N ILE A 130 16.69 2.78 -18.52
CA ILE A 130 16.81 2.35 -17.32
C ILE A 130 17.82 2.40 -16.80
N PRO A 131 18.22 2.29 -16.80
CA PRO A 131 18.97 2.07 -16.16
C PRO A 131 19.50 2.54 -15.42
N LEU A 132 19.62 2.62 -15.47
CA LEU A 132 20.11 2.90 -14.87
C LEU A 132 19.89 3.40 -13.89
N LYS A 133 19.67 3.77 -13.77
CA LYS A 133 19.41 4.28 -12.80
C LYS A 133 18.54 3.85 -12.16
N ALA A 134 17.98 3.59 -12.57
CA ALA A 134 17.00 3.25 -11.91
C ALA A 134 17.22 2.31 -11.12
N ASN A 135 17.67 1.70 -11.29
CA ASN A 135 17.71 0.73 -10.54
C ASN A 135 18.22 0.97 -9.42
N LYS A 136 18.87 1.58 -9.27
CA LYS A 136 19.34 1.72 -8.18
C LYS A 136 18.53 2.35 -7.36
N GLU A 137 17.78 2.96 -7.71
CA GLU A 137 17.09 3.56 -6.86
C GLU A 137 16.19 2.85 -6.30
N GLU A 138 15.88 1.91 -6.79
CA GLU A 138 14.95 1.26 -6.26
C GLU A 138 15.18 0.79 -5.10
N LYS A 139 16.16 0.51 -4.83
CA LYS A 139 16.35 -0.05 -3.72
C LYS A 139 16.13 0.81 -2.75
N THR A 140 15.88 1.62 -2.93
CA THR A 140 15.83 2.38 -2.03
C THR A 140 14.80 2.37 -1.24
N TYR A 141 13.95 2.17 -1.27
CA TYR A 141 13.03 2.38 -0.48
C TYR A 141 12.66 1.51 0.32
N ILE A 142 12.74 0.98 0.77
CA ILE A 142 12.17 0.17 1.59
C ILE A 142 12.60 0.23 2.79
#